data_db998f50bb2c4ecfcac92ddaa6349ef8
#
_entry.id   db998f50bb2c4ecfcac92ddaa6349ef8
#
_cell.length_a   1.000
_cell.length_b   1.000
_cell.length_c   1.000
_cell.angle_alpha   90.00
_cell.angle_beta   90.00
_cell.angle_gamma   90.00
#
_symmetry.space_group_name_H-M   'P 1'
#
loop_
_entity.id
_entity.type
_entity.pdbx_description
1 polymer ?
#
loop_
_entity_poly.entity_id
_entity_poly.type
_entity_poly.pdbx_seq_one_letter_code
_entity_poly.pdbx_strand_id
1 'polypeptide(L)'
;MEGRGPLATSPGWLSLLLLLLPPPGHQGGALRHGLSAQRIQDPPAVHLSSGSGQEPITIMTFDFTKIRKSFSSFELQTWDPEGVIFYGDTNPEDDWFVLALRDGRPEIQLHNQLTQVTVSAGPRLDDGRWHQVEVRVLEDSLLLSVDGEEVLRLRQVSESLASKPQPIVRIALGGLLFPASSLRLPLVPALDGCLRRGTWLDPQAQTSGSVPMRSLKSCALQSQPGSFFPPGTHAEFNLQDIPQPHAEPWAFSLDLGLQQAAGSGHLLALGTPENPSQLSLHLQDQKVVVSSGTGPDLDLPLVLGLPLQLKLAASGVVLNQGSKKEILALPALDLASLLKLWVWPQGRLFLGALPGETSSASFCLNGLWAQGQKLDMDRALSRSEDIWTHSCPQGPNNGTDTTH
;
A
#
# COMPACT_ATOMS: atom_id res chain seq x y z
N MET A 1 30.04 -26.41 -68.26
CA MET A 1 31.47 -26.42 -67.94
C MET A 1 31.53 -25.95 -66.49
N GLU A 2 31.34 -26.81 -65.56
CA GLU A 2 32.30 -27.70 -64.87
C GLU A 2 33.37 -26.93 -64.12
N GLY A 3 33.37 -27.16 -62.79
CA GLY A 3 34.45 -26.81 -61.91
C GLY A 3 34.04 -27.07 -60.46
N ARG A 4 33.96 -28.34 -60.04
CA ARG A 4 33.96 -28.79 -58.65
C ARG A 4 35.36 -28.67 -58.07
N GLY A 5 35.49 -28.17 -56.84
CA GLY A 5 36.65 -28.25 -55.99
C GLY A 5 36.28 -28.59 -54.53
N PRO A 6 37.09 -29.37 -53.78
CA PRO A 6 36.64 -30.25 -52.73
C PRO A 6 36.65 -29.63 -51.33
N LEU A 7 35.81 -30.21 -50.48
CA LEU A 7 35.77 -30.07 -49.03
C LEU A 7 37.13 -30.45 -48.38
N ALA A 8 37.65 -29.54 -47.54
CA ALA A 8 38.73 -29.83 -46.61
C ALA A 8 38.12 -29.88 -45.17
N THR A 9 37.98 -31.09 -44.68
CA THR A 9 37.70 -31.38 -43.27
C THR A 9 39.01 -31.24 -42.47
N SER A 10 39.02 -30.33 -41.49
CA SER A 10 40.13 -30.31 -40.51
C SER A 10 39.62 -30.91 -39.19
N PRO A 11 40.33 -31.93 -38.64
CA PRO A 11 40.06 -32.53 -37.34
C PRO A 11 40.88 -31.79 -36.29
N GLY A 12 40.26 -30.90 -35.55
CA GLY A 12 40.99 -30.12 -34.54
C GLY A 12 40.28 -29.91 -33.18
N TRP A 13 39.11 -30.48 -33.02
CA TRP A 13 38.29 -30.17 -31.80
C TRP A 13 38.11 -31.31 -30.80
N LEU A 14 38.78 -32.45 -30.99
CA LEU A 14 38.68 -33.63 -30.10
C LEU A 14 39.80 -33.75 -29.05
N SER A 15 40.82 -32.88 -29.07
CA SER A 15 41.94 -32.98 -28.14
C SER A 15 41.86 -32.11 -26.88
N LEU A 16 40.82 -31.27 -26.73
CA LEU A 16 40.68 -30.36 -25.56
C LEU A 16 39.78 -30.91 -24.45
N LEU A 17 39.13 -32.04 -24.65
CA LEU A 17 38.19 -32.63 -23.69
C LEU A 17 38.78 -33.66 -22.75
N LEU A 18 40.07 -34.00 -22.91
CA LEU A 18 40.79 -35.06 -22.13
C LEU A 18 41.67 -34.53 -21.00
N LEU A 19 41.70 -33.19 -20.78
CA LEU A 19 42.55 -32.58 -19.74
C LEU A 19 41.79 -32.15 -18.47
N LEU A 20 40.51 -32.52 -18.32
CA LEU A 20 39.68 -32.16 -17.16
C LEU A 20 39.31 -33.36 -16.26
N LEU A 21 40.05 -34.47 -16.33
CA LEU A 21 39.83 -35.55 -15.35
C LEU A 21 40.85 -35.41 -14.21
N PRO A 22 40.45 -35.34 -12.95
CA PRO A 22 41.34 -35.32 -11.80
C PRO A 22 41.94 -36.71 -11.57
N PRO A 23 43.19 -36.81 -11.04
CA PRO A 23 43.85 -38.07 -10.75
C PRO A 23 43.17 -38.80 -9.57
N PRO A 24 43.21 -40.16 -9.54
CA PRO A 24 42.62 -40.92 -8.46
C PRO A 24 43.52 -40.96 -7.22
N GLY A 25 42.93 -40.63 -6.08
CA GLY A 25 43.27 -41.23 -4.80
C GLY A 25 44.29 -40.55 -3.92
N HIS A 26 43.80 -39.93 -2.83
CA HIS A 26 44.30 -40.28 -1.49
C HIS A 26 43.22 -39.86 -0.48
N GLN A 27 42.80 -40.83 0.35
CA GLN A 27 41.91 -40.62 1.49
C GLN A 27 42.63 -39.79 2.55
N GLY A 28 42.01 -38.70 2.98
CA GLY A 28 42.45 -37.87 4.09
C GLY A 28 41.35 -36.95 4.58
N GLY A 29 40.84 -37.27 5.76
CA GLY A 29 40.26 -36.35 6.73
C GLY A 29 39.15 -35.43 6.29
N ALA A 30 37.88 -35.77 6.61
CA ALA A 30 36.73 -34.93 6.50
C ALA A 30 36.84 -33.69 7.41
N LEU A 31 37.17 -32.54 6.86
CA LEU A 31 36.79 -31.21 7.40
C LEU A 31 35.59 -30.75 6.62
N ARG A 32 34.39 -30.99 7.21
CA ARG A 32 33.17 -30.36 6.79
C ARG A 32 33.28 -28.85 7.06
N HIS A 33 33.81 -28.08 6.13
CA HIS A 33 33.47 -26.68 6.06
C HIS A 33 32.06 -26.61 5.51
N GLY A 34 31.12 -26.41 6.44
CA GLY A 34 29.77 -25.97 6.08
C GLY A 34 29.92 -24.68 5.28
N LEU A 35 29.71 -24.78 3.97
CA LEU A 35 29.32 -23.61 3.17
C LEU A 35 28.04 -23.09 3.78
N SER A 36 28.19 -22.14 4.68
CA SER A 36 27.10 -21.24 5.07
C SER A 36 26.61 -20.65 3.75
N ALA A 37 25.45 -21.11 3.29
CA ALA A 37 24.71 -20.41 2.25
C ALA A 37 24.47 -19.01 2.82
N GLN A 38 25.26 -18.03 2.39
CA GLN A 38 24.94 -16.63 2.62
C GLN A 38 23.52 -16.48 2.06
N ARG A 39 22.54 -16.36 2.96
CA ARG A 39 21.21 -15.86 2.57
C ARG A 39 21.50 -14.55 1.86
N ILE A 40 21.25 -14.53 0.56
CA ILE A 40 21.21 -13.29 -0.21
C ILE A 40 20.11 -12.48 0.50
N GLN A 41 20.54 -11.52 1.29
CA GLN A 41 19.63 -10.67 2.02
C GLN A 41 18.92 -9.83 0.97
N ASP A 42 17.60 -9.98 0.84
CA ASP A 42 16.82 -9.16 -0.07
C ASP A 42 17.10 -7.67 0.21
N PRO A 43 17.24 -6.85 -0.83
CA PRO A 43 17.48 -5.43 -0.65
C PRO A 43 16.37 -4.81 0.17
N PRO A 44 16.68 -3.85 1.05
CA PRO A 44 15.68 -3.21 1.90
C PRO A 44 14.58 -2.60 1.04
N ALA A 45 13.33 -2.90 1.39
CA ALA A 45 12.17 -2.32 0.76
C ALA A 45 11.65 -1.15 1.59
N VAL A 46 11.25 -0.08 0.91
CA VAL A 46 10.72 1.15 1.50
C VAL A 46 9.22 1.18 1.27
N HIS A 47 8.46 1.46 2.31
CA HIS A 47 7.02 1.62 2.24
C HIS A 47 6.68 3.00 1.66
N LEU A 48 5.94 3.03 0.55
CA LEU A 48 5.33 4.24 0.02
C LEU A 48 4.20 4.63 0.97
N SER A 49 4.22 5.83 1.50
CA SER A 49 3.28 6.25 2.54
C SER A 49 1.82 6.13 2.07
N SER A 50 0.97 5.58 2.93
CA SER A 50 -0.48 5.58 2.78
C SER A 50 -1.16 6.74 3.52
N GLY A 51 -0.40 7.73 3.99
CA GLY A 51 -0.92 8.88 4.73
C GLY A 51 -1.94 9.70 3.93
N SER A 52 -2.77 10.47 4.62
CA SER A 52 -3.69 11.44 4.00
C SER A 52 -2.95 12.59 3.32
N GLY A 53 -1.64 12.72 3.52
CA GLY A 53 -0.79 13.76 2.96
C GLY A 53 -0.41 13.49 1.51
N GLN A 54 -0.28 14.58 0.73
CA GLN A 54 0.19 14.54 -0.65
C GLN A 54 1.72 14.57 -0.75
N GLU A 55 2.41 14.73 0.40
CA GLU A 55 3.86 14.91 0.44
C GLU A 55 4.58 13.61 0.14
N PRO A 56 5.55 13.64 -0.77
CA PRO A 56 6.35 12.47 -1.10
C PRO A 56 7.21 12.01 0.07
N ILE A 57 7.57 10.73 0.08
CA ILE A 57 8.51 10.18 1.09
C ILE A 57 9.94 10.65 0.86
N THR A 58 10.32 10.92 -0.39
CA THR A 58 11.65 11.42 -0.75
C THR A 58 11.62 12.20 -2.05
N ILE A 59 12.53 13.16 -2.18
CA ILE A 59 12.76 13.94 -3.40
C ILE A 59 14.21 13.79 -3.81
N MET A 60 14.43 13.58 -5.10
CA MET A 60 15.74 13.53 -5.75
C MET A 60 15.80 14.58 -6.84
N THR A 61 16.97 15.19 -7.02
CA THR A 61 17.19 16.25 -8.01
C THR A 61 18.34 15.86 -8.93
N PHE A 62 18.15 16.04 -10.23
CA PHE A 62 19.09 15.68 -11.27
C PHE A 62 19.42 16.87 -12.18
N ASP A 63 20.66 16.97 -12.59
CA ASP A 63 21.11 17.90 -13.63
C ASP A 63 20.85 17.26 -15.01
N PHE A 64 19.87 17.79 -15.72
CA PHE A 64 19.47 17.24 -17.02
C PHE A 64 20.62 17.23 -18.03
N THR A 65 21.52 18.21 -17.98
CA THR A 65 22.65 18.28 -18.93
C THR A 65 23.63 17.13 -18.78
N LYS A 66 23.61 16.44 -17.64
CA LYS A 66 24.46 15.31 -17.33
C LYS A 66 23.76 13.95 -17.51
N ILE A 67 22.44 13.94 -17.70
CA ILE A 67 21.68 12.71 -17.90
C ILE A 67 22.07 12.08 -19.24
N ARG A 68 22.72 10.93 -19.19
CA ARG A 68 23.07 10.12 -20.35
C ARG A 68 22.11 8.95 -20.57
N LYS A 69 21.38 8.56 -19.52
CA LYS A 69 20.43 7.45 -19.52
C LYS A 69 19.12 7.92 -18.89
N SER A 70 18.11 8.15 -19.71
CA SER A 70 16.77 8.51 -19.26
C SER A 70 15.97 7.25 -18.92
N PHE A 71 16.35 6.58 -17.85
CA PHE A 71 15.81 5.28 -17.45
C PHE A 71 15.59 5.22 -15.93
N SER A 72 14.40 4.86 -15.52
CA SER A 72 14.07 4.55 -14.13
C SER A 72 13.52 3.15 -14.05
N SER A 73 13.96 2.37 -13.07
CA SER A 73 13.53 0.99 -12.83
C SER A 73 13.42 0.73 -11.34
N PHE A 74 12.40 -0.01 -10.93
CA PHE A 74 12.18 -0.40 -9.55
C PHE A 74 11.28 -1.64 -9.49
N GLU A 75 11.27 -2.31 -8.34
CA GLU A 75 10.29 -3.34 -8.04
C GLU A 75 9.21 -2.75 -7.12
N LEU A 76 7.95 -3.00 -7.46
CA LEU A 76 6.75 -2.59 -6.72
C LEU A 76 5.98 -3.80 -6.22
N GLN A 77 5.51 -3.76 -4.97
CA GLN A 77 4.58 -4.71 -4.40
C GLN A 77 3.46 -3.96 -3.71
N THR A 78 2.21 -4.25 -4.06
CA THR A 78 1.05 -3.59 -3.45
C THR A 78 -0.20 -4.45 -3.53
N TRP A 79 -1.16 -4.18 -2.63
CA TRP A 79 -2.56 -4.61 -2.69
C TRP A 79 -3.49 -3.43 -3.00
N ASP A 80 -2.93 -2.23 -3.09
CA ASP A 80 -3.67 -1.00 -3.32
C ASP A 80 -3.96 -0.83 -4.82
N PRO A 81 -5.23 -0.73 -5.23
CA PRO A 81 -5.57 -0.57 -6.64
C PRO A 81 -5.35 0.86 -7.16
N GLU A 82 -5.20 1.87 -6.28
CA GLU A 82 -5.14 3.27 -6.72
C GLU A 82 -4.17 4.10 -5.88
N GLY A 83 -3.23 4.77 -6.53
CA GLY A 83 -2.36 5.73 -5.86
C GLY A 83 -1.12 6.09 -6.67
N VAL A 84 -0.48 7.20 -6.28
CA VAL A 84 0.73 7.71 -6.93
C VAL A 84 1.95 6.91 -6.49
N ILE A 85 2.70 6.38 -7.46
CA ILE A 85 3.96 5.66 -7.25
C ILE A 85 5.12 6.65 -7.26
N PHE A 86 5.29 7.36 -8.38
CA PHE A 86 6.28 8.42 -8.46
C PHE A 86 5.84 9.56 -9.39
N TYR A 87 6.39 10.72 -9.12
CA TYR A 87 6.20 11.95 -9.84
C TYR A 87 7.56 12.46 -10.35
N GLY A 88 7.58 13.09 -11.53
CA GLY A 88 8.75 13.76 -12.07
C GLY A 88 8.38 15.08 -12.71
N ASP A 89 9.22 16.11 -12.57
CA ASP A 89 9.03 17.40 -13.24
C ASP A 89 10.33 18.08 -13.63
N THR A 90 10.21 19.03 -14.55
CA THR A 90 11.17 20.10 -14.76
C THR A 90 10.58 21.43 -14.33
N ASN A 91 9.26 21.55 -14.28
CA ASN A 91 8.47 22.66 -13.77
C ASN A 91 7.09 22.14 -13.36
N PRO A 92 6.68 22.26 -12.07
CA PRO A 92 5.43 21.69 -11.59
C PRO A 92 4.16 22.31 -12.21
N GLU A 93 4.28 23.50 -12.80
CA GLU A 93 3.14 24.19 -13.43
C GLU A 93 2.93 23.73 -14.86
N ASP A 94 4.01 23.48 -15.63
CA ASP A 94 3.94 23.33 -17.09
C ASP A 94 4.50 22.02 -17.64
N ASP A 95 5.28 21.27 -16.86
CA ASP A 95 6.00 20.10 -17.37
C ASP A 95 6.24 19.06 -16.30
N TRP A 96 5.29 18.12 -16.21
CA TRP A 96 5.33 17.07 -15.20
C TRP A 96 4.83 15.73 -15.73
N PHE A 97 5.21 14.69 -15.03
CA PHE A 97 4.88 13.30 -15.29
C PHE A 97 4.49 12.61 -13.97
N VAL A 98 3.41 11.81 -14.00
CA VAL A 98 2.98 10.96 -12.88
C VAL A 98 2.86 9.53 -13.38
N LEU A 99 3.46 8.60 -12.66
CA LEU A 99 3.16 7.18 -12.73
C LEU A 99 2.38 6.79 -11.48
N ALA A 100 1.23 6.19 -11.67
CA ALA A 100 0.30 5.79 -10.63
C ALA A 100 -0.32 4.43 -10.95
N LEU A 101 -1.12 3.90 -10.04
CA LEU A 101 -2.09 2.84 -10.33
C LEU A 101 -3.50 3.44 -10.37
N ARG A 102 -4.32 2.92 -11.30
CA ARG A 102 -5.77 3.09 -11.34
C ARG A 102 -6.41 1.75 -11.66
N ASP A 103 -7.37 1.34 -10.83
CA ASP A 103 -8.00 0.01 -10.91
C ASP A 103 -6.96 -1.13 -10.99
N GLY A 104 -5.86 -0.99 -10.25
CA GLY A 104 -4.73 -1.91 -10.20
C GLY A 104 -3.79 -1.86 -11.40
N ARG A 105 -4.07 -1.05 -12.44
CA ARG A 105 -3.24 -0.96 -13.65
C ARG A 105 -2.36 0.28 -13.64
N PRO A 106 -1.15 0.20 -14.21
CA PRO A 106 -0.32 1.38 -14.40
C PRO A 106 -1.05 2.47 -15.19
N GLU A 107 -1.05 3.68 -14.64
CA GLU A 107 -1.56 4.89 -15.29
C GLU A 107 -0.45 5.92 -15.40
N ILE A 108 -0.31 6.51 -16.58
CA ILE A 108 0.54 7.66 -16.82
C ILE A 108 -0.34 8.89 -17.02
N GLN A 109 -0.05 9.94 -16.25
CA GLN A 109 -0.51 11.28 -16.53
C GLN A 109 0.70 12.15 -16.90
N LEU A 110 0.65 12.79 -18.04
CA LEU A 110 1.71 13.65 -18.54
C LEU A 110 1.11 14.98 -18.97
N HIS A 111 1.78 16.05 -18.57
CA HIS A 111 1.45 17.41 -18.96
C HIS A 111 2.72 18.15 -19.36
N ASN A 112 2.73 18.70 -20.57
CA ASN A 112 3.72 19.65 -21.05
C ASN A 112 3.09 20.58 -22.08
N GLN A 113 3.87 21.50 -22.64
CA GLN A 113 3.37 22.45 -23.62
C GLN A 113 2.85 21.80 -24.91
N LEU A 114 3.32 20.61 -25.27
CA LEU A 114 2.94 19.89 -26.49
C LEU A 114 1.79 18.91 -26.26
N THR A 115 1.73 18.31 -25.06
CA THR A 115 0.91 17.12 -24.84
C THR A 115 0.31 17.13 -23.44
N GLN A 116 -0.98 16.83 -23.38
CA GLN A 116 -1.68 16.48 -22.14
C GLN A 116 -2.33 15.11 -22.37
N VAL A 117 -1.83 14.10 -21.69
CA VAL A 117 -2.33 12.73 -21.84
C VAL A 117 -2.52 12.05 -20.49
N THR A 118 -3.59 11.26 -20.41
CA THR A 118 -3.81 10.29 -19.32
C THR A 118 -4.13 8.97 -19.97
N VAL A 119 -3.38 7.93 -19.64
CA VAL A 119 -3.54 6.61 -20.20
C VAL A 119 -3.20 5.54 -19.19
N SER A 120 -4.05 4.52 -19.11
CA SER A 120 -3.81 3.32 -18.28
C SER A 120 -3.60 2.14 -19.21
N ALA A 121 -2.59 1.31 -18.94
CA ALA A 121 -2.27 0.14 -19.75
C ALA A 121 -1.54 -0.92 -18.92
N GLY A 122 -1.52 -2.15 -19.43
CA GLY A 122 -0.78 -3.26 -18.83
C GLY A 122 -1.59 -4.14 -17.89
N PRO A 123 -0.92 -5.07 -17.19
CA PRO A 123 -1.55 -5.97 -16.22
C PRO A 123 -1.95 -5.25 -14.95
N ARG A 124 -2.73 -5.94 -14.10
CA ARG A 124 -2.94 -5.53 -12.70
C ARG A 124 -1.69 -5.82 -11.89
N LEU A 125 -1.32 -4.89 -11.02
CA LEU A 125 -0.15 -4.98 -10.13
C LEU A 125 -0.52 -5.01 -8.64
N ASP A 126 -1.82 -4.96 -8.34
CA ASP A 126 -2.40 -4.98 -6.98
C ASP A 126 -2.70 -6.41 -6.48
N ASP A 127 -1.78 -7.35 -6.79
CA ASP A 127 -1.90 -8.77 -6.45
C ASP A 127 -0.96 -9.20 -5.30
N GLY A 128 -0.23 -8.25 -4.70
CA GLY A 128 0.69 -8.49 -3.60
C GLY A 128 2.00 -9.14 -4.00
N ARG A 129 2.31 -9.24 -5.29
CA ARG A 129 3.59 -9.74 -5.80
C ARG A 129 4.55 -8.61 -6.13
N TRP A 130 5.84 -8.94 -6.20
CA TRP A 130 6.84 -8.01 -6.72
C TRP A 130 6.78 -7.97 -8.24
N HIS A 131 6.53 -6.78 -8.79
CA HIS A 131 6.55 -6.49 -10.22
C HIS A 131 7.70 -5.55 -10.54
N GLN A 132 8.47 -5.86 -11.59
CA GLN A 132 9.48 -4.95 -12.10
C GLN A 132 8.83 -3.93 -13.01
N VAL A 133 8.97 -2.65 -12.69
CA VAL A 133 8.45 -1.53 -13.47
C VAL A 133 9.61 -0.72 -14.02
N GLU A 134 9.58 -0.44 -15.32
CA GLU A 134 10.61 0.34 -16.00
C GLU A 134 9.98 1.47 -16.81
N VAL A 135 10.53 2.67 -16.65
CA VAL A 135 10.17 3.85 -17.46
C VAL A 135 11.41 4.32 -18.20
N ARG A 136 11.33 4.38 -19.53
CA ARG A 136 12.40 4.87 -20.42
C ARG A 136 11.90 6.05 -21.22
N VAL A 137 12.68 7.12 -21.24
CA VAL A 137 12.45 8.24 -22.12
C VAL A 137 13.45 8.14 -23.28
N LEU A 138 12.93 8.00 -24.48
CA LEU A 138 13.65 8.05 -25.76
C LEU A 138 13.49 9.45 -26.37
N GLU A 139 14.18 9.72 -27.49
CA GLU A 139 14.17 11.04 -28.14
C GLU A 139 12.76 11.55 -28.45
N ASP A 140 11.86 10.66 -28.88
CA ASP A 140 10.50 10.98 -29.32
C ASP A 140 9.40 10.25 -28.55
N SER A 141 9.76 9.39 -27.60
CA SER A 141 8.77 8.52 -26.96
C SER A 141 9.12 8.18 -25.52
N LEU A 142 8.07 7.92 -24.73
CA LEU A 142 8.14 7.36 -23.40
C LEU A 142 7.64 5.92 -23.44
N LEU A 143 8.42 4.99 -22.90
CA LEU A 143 8.08 3.58 -22.78
C LEU A 143 7.86 3.23 -21.33
N LEU A 144 6.79 2.47 -21.08
CA LEU A 144 6.55 1.78 -19.82
C LEU A 144 6.61 0.27 -20.05
N SER A 145 7.42 -0.42 -19.27
CA SER A 145 7.49 -1.88 -19.28
C SER A 145 7.16 -2.42 -17.90
N VAL A 146 6.51 -3.57 -17.85
CA VAL A 146 6.21 -4.32 -16.64
C VAL A 146 6.69 -5.75 -16.84
N ASP A 147 7.47 -6.26 -15.89
CA ASP A 147 8.03 -7.62 -15.91
C ASP A 147 8.78 -7.96 -17.22
N GLY A 148 9.43 -6.94 -17.79
CA GLY A 148 10.19 -7.05 -19.03
C GLY A 148 9.37 -6.89 -20.33
N GLU A 149 8.06 -6.78 -20.23
CA GLU A 149 7.19 -6.56 -21.40
C GLU A 149 6.82 -5.08 -21.57
N GLU A 150 6.92 -4.55 -22.79
CA GLU A 150 6.45 -3.20 -23.10
C GLU A 150 4.92 -3.17 -23.05
N VAL A 151 4.36 -2.39 -22.11
CA VAL A 151 2.91 -2.27 -21.93
C VAL A 151 2.33 -0.97 -22.47
N LEU A 152 3.16 0.05 -22.63
CA LEU A 152 2.74 1.34 -23.16
C LEU A 152 3.90 2.05 -23.85
N ARG A 153 3.60 2.66 -25.00
CA ARG A 153 4.49 3.57 -25.73
C ARG A 153 3.75 4.85 -26.11
N LEU A 154 4.17 5.96 -25.52
CA LEU A 154 3.68 7.29 -25.86
C LEU A 154 4.69 7.97 -26.78
N ARG A 155 4.26 8.45 -27.93
CA ARG A 155 5.09 9.18 -28.89
C ARG A 155 4.90 10.69 -28.75
N GLN A 156 5.91 11.47 -29.13
CA GLN A 156 5.91 12.93 -29.12
C GLN A 156 5.74 13.54 -27.70
N VAL A 157 6.38 12.97 -26.70
CA VAL A 157 6.24 13.39 -25.31
C VAL A 157 7.27 14.39 -24.82
N SER A 158 8.31 14.70 -25.61
CA SER A 158 9.37 15.60 -25.17
C SER A 158 9.61 16.77 -26.13
N GLU A 159 9.64 17.98 -25.57
CA GLU A 159 10.38 19.07 -26.21
C GLU A 159 11.88 18.90 -25.93
N SER A 160 12.72 19.43 -26.83
CA SER A 160 14.16 19.52 -26.58
C SER A 160 14.38 20.34 -25.31
N LEU A 161 14.71 19.66 -24.20
CA LEU A 161 15.07 20.31 -22.93
C LEU A 161 16.35 21.15 -23.02
N ALA A 162 17.11 21.05 -24.14
CA ALA A 162 18.30 21.85 -24.42
C ALA A 162 18.00 23.37 -24.50
N SER A 163 16.76 23.77 -24.66
CA SER A 163 16.34 25.19 -24.71
C SER A 163 15.94 25.77 -23.35
N LYS A 164 15.88 24.99 -22.27
CA LYS A 164 15.45 25.48 -20.95
C LYS A 164 16.62 26.08 -20.17
N PRO A 165 16.44 27.25 -19.53
CA PRO A 165 17.55 27.98 -18.87
C PRO A 165 18.04 27.31 -17.57
N GLN A 166 17.29 26.39 -16.97
CA GLN A 166 17.71 25.60 -15.80
C GLN A 166 17.21 24.15 -15.94
N PRO A 167 18.05 23.27 -16.48
CA PRO A 167 17.65 21.89 -16.71
C PRO A 167 17.78 21.05 -15.43
N ILE A 168 16.93 21.33 -14.47
CA ILE A 168 16.81 20.50 -13.27
C ILE A 168 15.59 19.61 -13.41
N VAL A 169 15.78 18.31 -13.19
CA VAL A 169 14.70 17.34 -13.09
C VAL A 169 14.54 16.89 -11.65
N ARG A 170 13.31 16.91 -11.13
CA ARG A 170 12.99 16.38 -9.80
C ARG A 170 12.22 15.09 -9.94
N ILE A 171 12.50 14.12 -9.08
CA ILE A 171 11.73 12.91 -8.90
C ILE A 171 11.29 12.84 -7.45
N ALA A 172 10.01 12.63 -7.24
CA ALA A 172 9.39 12.44 -5.93
C ALA A 172 8.73 11.05 -5.86
N LEU A 173 8.92 10.33 -4.76
CA LEU A 173 8.37 8.99 -4.55
C LEU A 173 7.20 9.04 -3.57
N GLY A 174 6.12 8.32 -3.87
CA GLY A 174 4.97 8.15 -3.00
C GLY A 174 4.23 9.44 -2.70
N GLY A 175 4.16 10.38 -3.66
CA GLY A 175 3.45 11.64 -3.49
C GLY A 175 3.66 12.61 -4.65
N LEU A 176 3.12 13.81 -4.51
CA LEU A 176 3.11 14.88 -5.51
C LEU A 176 3.80 16.13 -4.97
N LEU A 177 4.38 16.95 -5.86
CA LEU A 177 4.96 18.25 -5.53
C LEU A 177 4.01 19.42 -5.84
N PHE A 178 2.77 19.11 -6.21
CA PHE A 178 1.69 20.07 -6.44
C PHE A 178 0.36 19.49 -5.90
N PRO A 179 -0.70 20.32 -5.73
CA PRO A 179 -1.98 19.84 -5.22
C PRO A 179 -2.60 18.75 -6.12
N ALA A 180 -3.05 17.64 -5.54
CA ALA A 180 -3.67 16.53 -6.30
C ALA A 180 -4.91 16.96 -7.11
N SER A 181 -5.55 18.08 -6.73
CA SER A 181 -6.65 18.69 -7.48
C SER A 181 -6.22 19.23 -8.85
N SER A 182 -4.91 19.41 -9.09
CA SER A 182 -4.36 19.84 -10.38
C SER A 182 -4.09 18.67 -11.33
N LEU A 183 -4.25 17.43 -10.88
CA LEU A 183 -4.22 16.26 -11.74
C LEU A 183 -5.39 16.31 -12.74
N ARG A 184 -5.15 15.89 -13.96
CA ARG A 184 -6.20 15.83 -14.99
C ARG A 184 -7.33 14.89 -14.61
N LEU A 185 -7.01 13.74 -14.08
CA LEU A 185 -7.95 12.83 -13.43
C LEU A 185 -7.52 12.67 -11.97
N PRO A 186 -8.43 12.88 -11.02
CA PRO A 186 -8.12 12.70 -9.61
C PRO A 186 -7.53 11.31 -9.32
N LEU A 187 -6.56 11.25 -8.43
CA LEU A 187 -5.93 10.04 -7.91
C LEU A 187 -5.78 10.17 -6.41
N VAL A 188 -5.73 9.05 -5.72
CA VAL A 188 -5.24 8.99 -4.35
C VAL A 188 -3.77 9.44 -4.35
N PRO A 189 -3.39 10.44 -3.53
CA PRO A 189 -2.05 11.05 -3.61
C PRO A 189 -0.89 10.12 -3.27
N ALA A 190 -1.14 9.06 -2.50
CA ALA A 190 -0.13 8.10 -2.08
C ALA A 190 -0.64 6.67 -2.25
N LEU A 191 0.26 5.77 -2.65
CA LEU A 191 -0.01 4.33 -2.79
C LEU A 191 0.40 3.60 -1.52
N ASP A 192 -0.46 2.73 -0.99
CA ASP A 192 -0.07 1.76 0.03
C ASP A 192 0.69 0.60 -0.65
N GLY A 193 1.99 0.72 -0.69
CA GLY A 193 2.83 -0.25 -1.39
C GLY A 193 4.29 -0.18 -0.95
N CYS A 194 5.05 -1.14 -1.42
CA CYS A 194 6.46 -1.32 -1.14
C CYS A 194 7.28 -1.18 -2.41
N LEU A 195 8.40 -0.47 -2.30
CA LEU A 195 9.34 -0.25 -3.39
C LEU A 195 10.74 -0.72 -2.98
N ARG A 196 11.42 -1.42 -3.87
CA ARG A 196 12.82 -1.82 -3.70
C ARG A 196 13.59 -1.79 -5.02
N ARG A 197 14.93 -1.89 -4.94
CA ARG A 197 15.84 -1.92 -6.11
C ARG A 197 15.64 -0.74 -7.07
N GLY A 198 15.28 0.43 -6.51
CA GLY A 198 15.06 1.63 -7.32
C GLY A 198 16.35 2.15 -7.94
N THR A 199 16.32 2.40 -9.25
CA THR A 199 17.32 3.15 -10.01
C THR A 199 16.58 4.28 -10.71
N TRP A 200 17.02 5.50 -10.49
CA TRP A 200 16.32 6.69 -10.95
C TRP A 200 17.19 7.47 -11.92
N LEU A 201 16.73 7.65 -13.16
CA LEU A 201 17.45 8.34 -14.23
C LEU A 201 18.93 7.90 -14.30
N ASP A 202 19.84 8.88 -14.34
CA ASP A 202 21.29 8.66 -14.33
C ASP A 202 21.85 9.03 -12.96
N PRO A 203 22.35 8.09 -12.15
CA PRO A 203 22.91 8.38 -10.84
C PRO A 203 24.08 9.39 -10.86
N GLN A 204 24.82 9.49 -12.00
CA GLN A 204 25.90 10.44 -12.16
C GLN A 204 25.40 11.88 -12.37
N ALA A 205 24.15 12.06 -12.77
CA ALA A 205 23.50 13.35 -12.94
C ALA A 205 22.82 13.85 -11.66
N GLN A 206 22.73 13.02 -10.62
CA GLN A 206 22.09 13.41 -9.36
C GLN A 206 22.89 14.52 -8.67
N THR A 207 22.24 15.66 -8.42
CA THR A 207 22.89 16.86 -7.86
C THR A 207 22.78 16.94 -6.36
N SER A 208 21.73 16.35 -5.78
CA SER A 208 21.57 16.22 -4.33
C SER A 208 21.28 14.77 -3.98
N GLY A 209 21.74 14.33 -2.81
CA GLY A 209 21.28 13.07 -2.24
C GLY A 209 19.76 13.05 -2.13
N SER A 210 19.17 11.86 -2.07
CA SER A 210 17.75 11.74 -1.74
C SER A 210 17.51 12.44 -0.40
N VAL A 211 16.61 13.43 -0.41
CA VAL A 211 16.20 14.11 0.82
C VAL A 211 14.94 13.39 1.30
N PRO A 212 15.02 12.60 2.39
CA PRO A 212 13.83 12.03 2.98
C PRO A 212 12.99 13.17 3.56
N MET A 213 11.77 13.33 3.05
CA MET A 213 10.81 14.30 3.57
C MET A 213 10.14 13.78 4.85
N ARG A 214 10.14 12.44 5.03
CA ARG A 214 9.59 11.74 6.19
C ARG A 214 10.51 10.60 6.60
N SER A 215 10.30 10.06 7.81
CA SER A 215 11.01 8.84 8.23
C SER A 215 10.63 7.69 7.30
N LEU A 216 11.62 7.11 6.63
CA LEU A 216 11.40 5.95 5.76
C LEU A 216 10.97 4.75 6.61
N LYS A 217 9.82 4.19 6.28
CA LYS A 217 9.30 2.97 6.91
C LYS A 217 9.74 1.76 6.11
N SER A 218 10.11 0.70 6.81
CA SER A 218 10.40 -0.58 6.17
C SER A 218 9.12 -1.36 5.91
N CYS A 219 9.09 -2.10 4.83
CA CYS A 219 7.99 -3.00 4.51
C CYS A 219 8.01 -4.26 5.38
N ALA A 220 6.84 -4.83 5.61
CA ALA A 220 6.73 -6.18 6.17
C ALA A 220 7.31 -7.19 5.16
N LEU A 221 7.94 -8.26 5.67
CA LEU A 221 8.48 -9.34 4.82
C LEU A 221 7.38 -10.03 4.01
N GLN A 222 6.21 -10.17 4.62
CA GLN A 222 5.02 -10.73 4.00
C GLN A 222 3.81 -9.89 4.38
N SER A 223 2.97 -9.59 3.41
CA SER A 223 1.72 -8.86 3.60
C SER A 223 0.55 -9.62 3.00
N GLN A 224 -0.64 -9.31 3.49
CA GLN A 224 -1.92 -9.79 2.99
C GLN A 224 -2.87 -8.60 2.79
N PRO A 225 -3.91 -8.74 1.97
CA PRO A 225 -4.87 -7.64 1.79
C PRO A 225 -5.59 -7.31 3.09
N GLY A 226 -5.81 -6.02 3.34
CA GLY A 226 -6.50 -5.53 4.52
C GLY A 226 -6.06 -4.13 4.93
N SER A 227 -6.63 -3.60 6.02
CA SER A 227 -6.22 -2.32 6.59
C SER A 227 -5.58 -2.53 7.95
N PHE A 228 -4.34 -2.11 8.11
CA PHE A 228 -3.58 -2.27 9.35
C PHE A 228 -3.54 -0.98 10.16
N PHE A 229 -3.92 -1.11 11.42
CA PHE A 229 -3.89 -0.05 12.42
C PHE A 229 -2.80 -0.35 13.45
N PRO A 230 -1.64 0.30 13.39
CA PRO A 230 -0.65 0.28 14.45
C PRO A 230 -1.21 0.85 15.76
N PRO A 231 -0.61 0.55 16.92
CA PRO A 231 -1.04 1.12 18.19
C PRO A 231 -1.01 2.65 18.18
N GLY A 232 -2.04 3.29 18.73
CA GLY A 232 -2.13 4.74 18.83
C GLY A 232 -2.55 5.44 17.51
N THR A 233 -2.84 4.69 16.45
CA THR A 233 -3.34 5.27 15.20
C THR A 233 -4.87 5.34 15.19
N HIS A 234 -5.40 6.29 14.41
CA HIS A 234 -6.83 6.50 14.29
C HIS A 234 -7.25 6.84 12.85
N ALA A 235 -8.48 6.49 12.51
CA ALA A 235 -9.18 7.01 11.34
C ALA A 235 -10.58 7.49 11.75
N GLU A 236 -11.06 8.55 11.12
CA GLU A 236 -12.32 9.20 11.43
C GLU A 236 -13.18 9.30 10.17
N PHE A 237 -14.44 8.90 10.26
CA PHE A 237 -15.43 9.03 9.20
C PHE A 237 -16.60 9.88 9.66
N ASN A 238 -17.09 10.71 8.76
CA ASN A 238 -18.33 11.40 8.99
C ASN A 238 -19.51 10.42 8.81
N LEU A 239 -20.40 10.32 9.81
CA LEU A 239 -21.56 9.41 9.73
C LEU A 239 -22.53 9.77 8.60
N GLN A 240 -22.49 10.99 8.07
CA GLN A 240 -23.30 11.40 6.93
C GLN A 240 -22.78 10.80 5.61
N ASP A 241 -21.49 10.45 5.54
CA ASP A 241 -20.85 9.93 4.33
C ASP A 241 -20.86 8.39 4.25
N ILE A 242 -21.34 7.73 5.30
CA ILE A 242 -21.52 6.27 5.32
C ILE A 242 -23.00 5.89 5.11
N PRO A 243 -23.30 4.65 4.72
CA PRO A 243 -24.68 4.21 4.52
C PRO A 243 -25.56 4.46 5.74
N GLN A 244 -26.71 5.07 5.48
CA GLN A 244 -27.64 5.49 6.54
C GLN A 244 -28.37 4.30 7.16
N PRO A 245 -28.76 4.38 8.44
CA PRO A 245 -29.60 3.36 9.08
C PRO A 245 -30.93 3.16 8.36
N HIS A 246 -31.48 1.95 8.43
CA HIS A 246 -32.84 1.70 7.99
C HIS A 246 -33.83 2.47 8.87
N ALA A 247 -34.82 3.11 8.27
CA ALA A 247 -35.76 3.95 9.00
C ALA A 247 -36.81 3.13 9.79
N GLU A 248 -37.36 2.06 9.21
CA GLU A 248 -38.44 1.25 9.79
C GLU A 248 -38.28 -0.24 9.48
N PRO A 249 -37.97 -1.10 10.47
CA PRO A 249 -37.53 -0.73 11.82
C PRO A 249 -36.14 -0.12 11.79
N TRP A 250 -35.92 0.89 12.63
CA TRP A 250 -34.61 1.51 12.70
C TRP A 250 -33.54 0.46 13.06
N ALA A 251 -32.53 0.33 12.23
CA ALA A 251 -31.42 -0.57 12.43
C ALA A 251 -30.17 -0.09 11.67
N PHE A 252 -29.02 -0.25 12.29
CA PHE A 252 -27.72 0.02 11.69
C PHE A 252 -26.78 -1.12 12.00
N SER A 253 -26.02 -1.61 11.02
CA SER A 253 -25.04 -2.69 11.21
C SER A 253 -23.66 -2.28 10.75
N LEU A 254 -22.67 -2.65 11.55
CA LEU A 254 -21.25 -2.64 11.22
C LEU A 254 -20.72 -4.06 11.30
N ASP A 255 -20.05 -4.48 10.24
CA ASP A 255 -19.40 -5.78 10.17
C ASP A 255 -17.88 -5.57 10.06
N LEU A 256 -17.11 -6.11 11.04
CA LEU A 256 -15.67 -6.01 11.11
C LEU A 256 -15.05 -7.34 10.78
N GLY A 257 -14.21 -7.39 9.75
CA GLY A 257 -13.42 -8.57 9.40
C GLY A 257 -12.06 -8.54 10.09
N LEU A 258 -11.98 -8.85 11.38
CA LEU A 258 -10.74 -8.87 12.15
C LEU A 258 -9.88 -10.08 11.79
N GLN A 259 -8.70 -9.86 11.19
CA GLN A 259 -7.71 -10.88 10.86
C GLN A 259 -6.68 -11.05 11.97
N GLN A 260 -6.29 -9.95 12.58
CA GLN A 260 -5.32 -9.87 13.68
C GLN A 260 -5.77 -8.81 14.65
N ALA A 261 -5.50 -9.04 15.93
CA ALA A 261 -5.69 -8.06 16.98
C ALA A 261 -4.73 -8.35 18.13
N ALA A 262 -4.11 -7.32 18.67
CA ALA A 262 -3.15 -7.44 19.78
C ALA A 262 -3.22 -6.21 20.68
N GLY A 263 -2.83 -6.38 21.95
CA GLY A 263 -2.90 -5.33 22.95
C GLY A 263 -4.31 -5.13 23.47
N SER A 264 -4.56 -3.96 24.05
CA SER A 264 -5.86 -3.54 24.58
C SER A 264 -6.15 -2.12 24.14
N GLY A 265 -7.43 -1.77 23.98
CA GLY A 265 -7.86 -0.43 23.60
C GLY A 265 -8.94 -0.42 22.55
N HIS A 266 -9.31 0.76 22.08
CA HIS A 266 -10.41 0.94 21.17
C HIS A 266 -10.13 0.32 19.78
N LEU A 267 -11.15 -0.37 19.25
CA LEU A 267 -11.23 -0.84 17.88
C LEU A 267 -12.09 0.12 17.05
N LEU A 268 -13.22 0.55 17.64
CA LEU A 268 -14.21 1.39 17.01
C LEU A 268 -15.00 2.17 18.05
N ALA A 269 -15.43 3.39 17.73
CA ALA A 269 -16.39 4.12 18.52
C ALA A 269 -17.33 4.98 17.64
N LEU A 270 -18.52 5.24 18.17
CA LEU A 270 -19.51 6.17 17.61
C LEU A 270 -19.70 7.30 18.60
N GLY A 271 -19.64 8.53 18.12
CA GLY A 271 -19.79 9.70 18.98
C GLY A 271 -19.64 11.03 18.22
N THR A 272 -19.27 12.06 18.96
CA THR A 272 -18.89 13.37 18.44
C THR A 272 -17.45 13.68 18.85
N PRO A 273 -16.77 14.67 18.26
CA PRO A 273 -15.43 15.07 18.71
C PRO A 273 -15.34 15.43 20.20
N GLU A 274 -16.41 15.97 20.77
CA GLU A 274 -16.50 16.31 22.20
C GLU A 274 -16.78 15.10 23.11
N ASN A 275 -17.51 14.11 22.59
CA ASN A 275 -17.82 12.85 23.26
C ASN A 275 -17.66 11.68 22.29
N PRO A 276 -16.41 11.21 22.05
CA PRO A 276 -16.12 10.25 20.99
C PRO A 276 -16.58 8.83 21.30
N SER A 277 -16.82 8.47 22.57
CA SER A 277 -17.15 7.13 23.01
C SER A 277 -18.58 7.00 23.55
N GLN A 278 -19.60 7.58 22.86
CA GLN A 278 -21.00 7.35 23.23
C GLN A 278 -21.39 5.88 23.13
N LEU A 279 -20.83 5.18 22.16
CA LEU A 279 -20.80 3.74 22.06
C LEU A 279 -19.40 3.34 21.60
N SER A 280 -18.72 2.48 22.33
CA SER A 280 -17.40 2.01 21.96
C SER A 280 -17.31 0.50 21.93
N LEU A 281 -16.46 0.01 21.03
CA LEU A 281 -16.04 -1.38 20.90
C LEU A 281 -14.53 -1.43 21.15
N HIS A 282 -14.10 -2.10 22.18
CA HIS A 282 -12.68 -2.17 22.53
C HIS A 282 -12.22 -3.61 22.78
N LEU A 283 -10.94 -3.83 22.59
CA LEU A 283 -10.27 -5.09 22.86
C LEU A 283 -9.72 -5.09 24.29
N GLN A 284 -10.04 -6.11 25.07
CA GLN A 284 -9.52 -6.33 26.40
C GLN A 284 -9.38 -7.83 26.65
N ASP A 285 -8.18 -8.29 27.05
CA ASP A 285 -7.92 -9.69 27.39
C ASP A 285 -8.45 -10.71 26.38
N GLN A 286 -8.23 -10.45 25.07
CA GLN A 286 -8.72 -11.25 23.94
C GLN A 286 -10.25 -11.34 23.84
N LYS A 287 -10.95 -10.45 24.50
CA LYS A 287 -12.39 -10.25 24.37
C LYS A 287 -12.67 -8.92 23.72
N VAL A 288 -13.77 -8.88 23.02
CA VAL A 288 -14.36 -7.63 22.52
C VAL A 288 -15.39 -7.18 23.53
N VAL A 289 -15.28 -5.94 23.98
CA VAL A 289 -16.16 -5.34 24.96
C VAL A 289 -16.89 -4.16 24.32
N VAL A 290 -18.21 -4.14 24.45
CA VAL A 290 -19.06 -3.00 24.04
C VAL A 290 -19.43 -2.21 25.30
N SER A 291 -19.17 -0.91 25.26
CA SER A 291 -19.47 0.02 26.34
C SER A 291 -20.29 1.21 25.84
N SER A 292 -21.35 1.59 26.56
CA SER A 292 -22.17 2.76 26.28
C SER A 292 -21.92 3.93 27.22
N GLY A 293 -20.96 3.79 28.14
CA GLY A 293 -20.59 4.82 29.10
C GLY A 293 -21.57 4.96 30.32
N THR A 294 -22.78 4.45 30.23
CA THR A 294 -23.83 4.62 31.27
C THR A 294 -24.40 3.30 31.80
N GLY A 295 -24.09 2.18 31.18
CA GLY A 295 -24.62 0.85 31.52
C GLY A 295 -23.53 -0.17 31.82
N PRO A 296 -23.92 -1.43 32.08
CA PRO A 296 -22.96 -2.52 32.18
C PRO A 296 -22.33 -2.77 30.80
N ASP A 297 -21.05 -3.15 30.81
CA ASP A 297 -20.33 -3.57 29.62
C ASP A 297 -20.81 -4.95 29.18
N LEU A 298 -20.77 -5.17 27.86
CA LEU A 298 -21.07 -6.45 27.23
C LEU A 298 -19.78 -7.03 26.64
N ASP A 299 -19.39 -8.24 27.04
CA ASP A 299 -18.18 -8.87 26.53
C ASP A 299 -18.46 -10.13 25.70
N LEU A 300 -17.64 -10.35 24.67
CA LEU A 300 -17.64 -11.52 23.83
C LEU A 300 -16.20 -11.98 23.53
N PRO A 301 -15.87 -13.28 23.74
CA PRO A 301 -14.56 -13.80 23.34
C PRO A 301 -14.34 -13.59 21.84
N LEU A 302 -13.22 -12.93 21.48
CA LEU A 302 -12.87 -12.68 20.08
C LEU A 302 -12.38 -13.94 19.37
N VAL A 303 -12.91 -14.24 18.21
CA VAL A 303 -12.43 -15.29 17.31
C VAL A 303 -11.95 -14.63 16.01
N LEU A 304 -10.63 -14.57 15.83
CA LEU A 304 -10.03 -13.99 14.62
C LEU A 304 -10.44 -14.79 13.38
N GLY A 305 -10.61 -14.08 12.26
CA GLY A 305 -11.04 -14.67 10.99
C GLY A 305 -12.55 -14.85 10.85
N LEU A 306 -13.35 -14.74 11.94
CA LEU A 306 -14.80 -14.69 11.85
C LEU A 306 -15.29 -13.23 11.88
N PRO A 307 -16.23 -12.84 11.02
CA PRO A 307 -16.82 -11.51 11.04
C PRO A 307 -17.43 -11.19 12.42
N LEU A 308 -17.08 -10.03 12.95
CA LEU A 308 -17.67 -9.49 14.16
C LEU A 308 -18.73 -8.45 13.74
N GLN A 309 -19.98 -8.69 14.07
CA GLN A 309 -21.09 -7.81 13.72
C GLN A 309 -21.56 -7.03 14.93
N LEU A 310 -21.56 -5.72 14.83
CA LEU A 310 -22.20 -4.79 15.76
C LEU A 310 -23.48 -4.27 15.13
N LYS A 311 -24.62 -4.56 15.72
CA LYS A 311 -25.94 -4.12 15.24
C LYS A 311 -26.61 -3.24 16.29
N LEU A 312 -26.96 -2.03 15.88
CA LEU A 312 -27.80 -1.12 16.63
C LEU A 312 -29.25 -1.31 16.17
N ALA A 313 -30.17 -1.46 17.11
CA ALA A 313 -31.61 -1.61 16.85
C ALA A 313 -32.41 -0.87 17.93
N ALA A 314 -33.70 -0.68 17.69
CA ALA A 314 -34.58 -0.03 18.64
C ALA A 314 -34.64 -0.71 20.05
N SER A 315 -34.21 -1.96 20.15
CA SER A 315 -34.15 -2.74 21.41
C SER A 315 -32.78 -2.67 22.11
N GLY A 316 -31.77 -2.07 21.52
CA GLY A 316 -30.41 -2.00 22.08
C GLY A 316 -29.32 -2.36 21.08
N VAL A 317 -28.15 -2.72 21.60
CA VAL A 317 -26.97 -3.13 20.83
C VAL A 317 -26.84 -4.65 20.85
N VAL A 318 -26.61 -5.21 19.68
CA VAL A 318 -26.38 -6.65 19.52
C VAL A 318 -24.97 -6.86 18.99
N LEU A 319 -24.19 -7.67 19.68
CA LEU A 319 -22.88 -8.12 19.24
C LEU A 319 -22.96 -9.61 18.85
N ASN A 320 -22.58 -9.90 17.60
CA ASN A 320 -22.60 -11.25 17.06
C ASN A 320 -21.23 -11.66 16.54
N GLN A 321 -20.84 -12.90 16.79
CA GLN A 321 -19.70 -13.53 16.11
C GLN A 321 -19.95 -15.04 15.96
N GLY A 322 -20.12 -15.49 14.73
CA GLY A 322 -20.49 -16.87 14.45
C GLY A 322 -21.83 -17.25 15.08
N SER A 323 -21.83 -18.26 15.95
CA SER A 323 -23.03 -18.71 16.67
C SER A 323 -23.27 -17.97 17.99
N LYS A 324 -22.31 -17.14 18.44
CA LYS A 324 -22.41 -16.38 19.69
C LYS A 324 -23.12 -15.05 19.43
N LYS A 325 -24.05 -14.74 20.31
CA LYS A 325 -24.83 -13.50 20.26
C LYS A 325 -25.05 -12.98 21.66
N GLU A 326 -24.70 -11.73 21.86
CA GLU A 326 -24.92 -11.02 23.11
C GLU A 326 -25.74 -9.74 22.86
N ILE A 327 -26.54 -9.32 23.83
CA ILE A 327 -27.44 -8.17 23.68
C ILE A 327 -27.26 -7.25 24.88
N LEU A 328 -26.94 -5.99 24.60
CA LEU A 328 -26.92 -4.90 25.55
C LEU A 328 -28.19 -4.08 25.40
N ALA A 329 -29.05 -4.13 26.41
CA ALA A 329 -30.22 -3.26 26.45
C ALA A 329 -29.77 -1.84 26.82
N LEU A 330 -30.07 -0.87 25.96
CA LEU A 330 -29.78 0.53 26.22
C LEU A 330 -31.01 1.24 26.79
N PRO A 331 -30.83 2.17 27.75
CA PRO A 331 -31.88 3.09 28.14
C PRO A 331 -32.38 3.89 26.92
N ALA A 332 -33.65 4.21 26.89
CA ALA A 332 -34.30 4.93 25.77
C ALA A 332 -33.60 6.26 25.45
N LEU A 333 -33.10 6.97 26.46
CA LEU A 333 -32.38 8.24 26.30
C LEU A 333 -31.03 8.06 25.60
N ASP A 334 -30.29 6.99 25.93
CA ASP A 334 -28.99 6.70 25.32
C ASP A 334 -29.15 6.29 23.86
N LEU A 335 -30.14 5.45 23.58
CA LEU A 335 -30.50 5.09 22.22
C LEU A 335 -30.90 6.32 21.40
N ALA A 336 -31.71 7.22 21.94
CA ALA A 336 -32.11 8.45 21.27
C ALA A 336 -30.92 9.37 20.98
N SER A 337 -29.91 9.39 21.86
CA SER A 337 -28.64 10.12 21.65
C SER A 337 -27.82 9.51 20.51
N LEU A 338 -27.68 8.19 20.48
CA LEU A 338 -27.00 7.50 19.39
C LEU A 338 -27.68 7.72 18.03
N LEU A 339 -29.01 7.71 17.97
CA LEU A 339 -29.77 7.97 16.75
C LEU A 339 -29.52 9.37 16.18
N LYS A 340 -29.32 10.36 17.05
CA LYS A 340 -29.03 11.73 16.62
C LYS A 340 -27.70 11.89 15.93
N LEU A 341 -26.73 10.99 16.17
CA LEU A 341 -25.41 11.07 15.54
C LEU A 341 -25.46 11.10 14.00
N TRP A 342 -26.42 10.39 13.40
CA TRP A 342 -26.59 10.40 11.93
C TRP A 342 -27.21 11.68 11.38
N VAL A 343 -27.92 12.42 12.21
CA VAL A 343 -28.52 13.69 11.81
C VAL A 343 -27.59 14.87 12.09
N TRP A 344 -26.70 14.72 13.07
CA TRP A 344 -25.77 15.77 13.45
C TRP A 344 -24.56 15.84 12.52
N PRO A 345 -24.16 17.06 12.07
CA PRO A 345 -22.95 17.22 11.26
C PRO A 345 -21.66 16.78 11.97
N GLN A 346 -21.68 16.69 13.29
CA GLN A 346 -20.56 16.29 14.13
C GLN A 346 -20.55 14.79 14.46
N GLY A 347 -21.54 14.03 13.97
CA GLY A 347 -21.56 12.58 14.18
C GLY A 347 -20.39 11.89 13.47
N ARG A 348 -19.63 11.09 14.22
CA ARG A 348 -18.39 10.44 13.76
C ARG A 348 -18.38 8.96 14.09
N LEU A 349 -17.74 8.22 13.18
CA LEU A 349 -17.24 6.88 13.40
C LEU A 349 -15.73 6.97 13.54
N PHE A 350 -15.20 6.56 14.68
CA PHE A 350 -13.77 6.48 14.97
C PHE A 350 -13.31 5.05 14.87
N LEU A 351 -12.12 4.82 14.33
CA LEU A 351 -11.42 3.54 14.29
C LEU A 351 -10.07 3.70 14.96
N GLY A 352 -9.68 2.74 15.81
CA GLY A 352 -8.43 2.79 16.56
C GLY A 352 -8.48 3.74 17.75
N ALA A 353 -7.42 4.52 17.98
CA ALA A 353 -7.33 5.46 19.09
C ALA A 353 -8.39 6.56 19.02
N LEU A 354 -8.94 6.95 20.16
CA LEU A 354 -9.85 8.09 20.25
C LEU A 354 -9.08 9.41 20.31
N PRO A 355 -9.71 10.55 19.98
CA PRO A 355 -9.09 11.86 20.13
C PRO A 355 -8.49 12.08 21.52
N GLY A 356 -7.19 12.40 21.56
CA GLY A 356 -6.45 12.60 22.81
C GLY A 356 -5.85 11.33 23.43
N GLU A 357 -6.12 10.14 22.88
CA GLU A 357 -5.47 8.90 23.30
C GLU A 357 -4.16 8.68 22.53
N THR A 358 -3.14 8.21 23.24
CA THR A 358 -1.83 7.86 22.64
C THR A 358 -1.62 6.35 22.47
N SER A 359 -2.54 5.53 22.98
CA SER A 359 -2.47 4.08 22.89
C SER A 359 -3.82 3.50 22.48
N SER A 360 -3.80 2.52 21.60
CA SER A 360 -4.96 1.72 21.21
C SER A 360 -4.52 0.28 20.94
N ALA A 361 -5.48 -0.61 20.72
CA ALA A 361 -5.18 -1.93 20.17
C ALA A 361 -4.50 -1.80 18.80
N SER A 362 -3.61 -2.73 18.48
CA SER A 362 -3.12 -2.94 17.13
C SER A 362 -3.99 -3.99 16.46
N PHE A 363 -4.48 -3.73 15.27
CA PHE A 363 -5.35 -4.68 14.58
C PHE A 363 -5.27 -4.57 13.07
N CYS A 364 -5.70 -5.64 12.41
CA CYS A 364 -5.84 -5.72 10.97
C CYS A 364 -7.28 -6.08 10.58
N LEU A 365 -7.87 -5.28 9.70
CA LEU A 365 -9.19 -5.49 9.14
C LEU A 365 -9.08 -6.03 7.70
N ASN A 366 -9.69 -7.17 7.41
CA ASN A 366 -9.97 -7.57 6.02
C ASN A 366 -10.97 -6.62 5.35
N GLY A 367 -11.77 -5.95 6.15
CA GLY A 367 -12.70 -4.90 5.74
C GLY A 367 -13.57 -4.45 6.90
N LEU A 368 -14.20 -3.31 6.69
CA LEU A 368 -15.25 -2.75 7.53
C LEU A 368 -16.44 -2.46 6.63
N TRP A 369 -17.60 -2.99 6.95
CA TRP A 369 -18.82 -2.77 6.19
C TRP A 369 -19.86 -2.07 7.06
N ALA A 370 -20.48 -1.03 6.52
CA ALA A 370 -21.64 -0.38 7.09
C ALA A 370 -22.86 -0.69 6.24
N GLN A 371 -23.89 -1.28 6.82
CA GLN A 371 -25.11 -1.70 6.10
C GLN A 371 -24.81 -2.58 4.86
N GLY A 372 -23.78 -3.44 4.94
CA GLY A 372 -23.33 -4.29 3.85
C GLY A 372 -22.48 -3.62 2.77
N GLN A 373 -22.24 -2.31 2.86
CA GLN A 373 -21.33 -1.59 1.97
C GLN A 373 -19.94 -1.46 2.62
N LYS A 374 -18.89 -1.86 1.90
CA LYS A 374 -17.51 -1.73 2.37
C LYS A 374 -17.13 -0.26 2.47
N LEU A 375 -16.58 0.15 3.61
CA LEU A 375 -16.00 1.47 3.82
C LEU A 375 -14.60 1.52 3.22
N ASP A 376 -14.33 2.61 2.53
CA ASP A 376 -13.05 2.91 1.90
C ASP A 376 -12.20 3.73 2.87
N MET A 377 -11.05 3.21 3.29
CA MET A 377 -10.14 3.90 4.22
C MET A 377 -9.56 5.19 3.62
N ASP A 378 -9.48 5.30 2.30
CA ASP A 378 -8.98 6.50 1.64
C ASP A 378 -9.98 7.67 1.66
N ARG A 379 -11.25 7.38 1.99
CA ARG A 379 -12.32 8.38 2.20
C ARG A 379 -12.49 8.81 3.64
N ALA A 380 -11.63 8.38 4.55
CA ALA A 380 -11.66 8.87 5.92
C ALA A 380 -11.51 10.39 5.96
N LEU A 381 -12.28 11.05 6.82
CA LEU A 381 -12.21 12.51 7.04
C LEU A 381 -10.84 12.93 7.55
N SER A 382 -10.28 12.14 8.46
CA SER A 382 -8.91 12.25 8.94
C SER A 382 -8.35 10.86 9.20
N ARG A 383 -7.03 10.70 9.06
CA ARG A 383 -6.35 9.42 9.23
C ARG A 383 -4.90 9.62 9.63
N SER A 384 -4.41 8.79 10.56
CA SER A 384 -3.00 8.73 10.90
C SER A 384 -2.17 8.21 9.72
N GLU A 385 -0.99 8.81 9.51
CA GLU A 385 -0.09 8.46 8.40
C GLU A 385 0.52 7.06 8.51
N ASP A 386 0.44 6.44 9.69
CA ASP A 386 0.98 5.10 9.95
C ASP A 386 0.01 3.97 9.61
N ILE A 387 -1.24 4.28 9.28
CA ILE A 387 -2.22 3.29 8.84
C ILE A 387 -1.88 2.83 7.43
N TRP A 388 -1.84 1.51 7.22
CA TRP A 388 -1.77 0.90 5.91
C TRP A 388 -3.20 0.61 5.45
N THR A 389 -3.61 1.19 4.34
CA THR A 389 -5.03 1.18 3.93
C THR A 389 -5.46 -0.09 3.21
N HIS A 390 -4.52 -0.74 2.51
CA HIS A 390 -4.79 -1.90 1.66
C HIS A 390 -3.94 -3.12 2.01
N SER A 391 -2.97 -3.00 2.92
CA SER A 391 -2.09 -4.08 3.31
C SER A 391 -2.07 -4.31 4.82
N CYS A 392 -1.84 -5.57 5.20
CA CYS A 392 -1.63 -5.98 6.58
C CYS A 392 -0.35 -6.80 6.68
N PRO A 393 0.51 -6.57 7.69
CA PRO A 393 1.63 -7.47 7.95
C PRO A 393 1.09 -8.86 8.30
N GLN A 394 1.67 -9.92 7.72
CA GLN A 394 1.39 -11.27 8.21
C GLN A 394 2.09 -11.45 9.55
N GLY A 395 1.35 -11.90 10.55
CA GLY A 395 1.91 -12.27 11.83
C GLY A 395 2.94 -13.42 11.68
N PRO A 396 3.87 -13.60 12.65
CA PRO A 396 4.74 -14.75 12.63
C PRO A 396 3.84 -16.00 12.57
N ASN A 397 3.99 -16.77 11.49
CA ASN A 397 3.30 -18.05 11.36
C ASN A 397 3.65 -18.88 12.62
N ASN A 398 2.67 -19.16 13.47
CA ASN A 398 2.70 -20.27 14.36
C ASN A 398 2.62 -21.55 13.50
N GLY A 399 3.68 -21.77 12.70
CA GLY A 399 3.88 -23.02 12.01
C GLY A 399 4.05 -24.10 13.07
N THR A 400 2.98 -24.82 13.34
CA THR A 400 3.10 -26.15 13.87
C THR A 400 3.87 -26.96 12.83
N ASP A 401 5.19 -27.03 12.97
CA ASP A 401 5.99 -28.09 12.39
C ASP A 401 5.45 -29.41 12.95
N THR A 402 4.45 -29.95 12.30
CA THR A 402 4.11 -31.36 12.42
C THR A 402 5.11 -32.12 11.54
N THR A 403 6.31 -32.37 12.09
CA THR A 403 7.16 -33.46 11.63
C THR A 403 6.40 -34.76 11.80
N HIS A 404 6.04 -35.36 10.68
CA HIS A 404 5.76 -36.80 10.53
C HIS A 404 6.82 -37.41 9.62
#